data_220deaf2c75fd5b4f5949dfae3be4ec9
#
_entry.id   220deaf2c75fd5b4f5949dfae3be4ec9
#
_cell.length_a   1.000
_cell.length_b   1.000
_cell.length_c   1.000
_cell.angle_alpha   90.00
_cell.angle_beta   90.00
_cell.angle_gamma   90.00
#
_symmetry.space_group_name_H-M   'P 1'
#
loop_
_entity.id
_entity.type
_entity.pdbx_description
1 polymer ?
#
loop_
_entity_poly.entity_id
_entity_poly.type
_entity_poly.pdbx_seq_one_letter_code
_entity_poly.pdbx_strand_id
1 'polypeptide(L)'
;MTIGTWNVRTLLDVNNYRPERRTALITQELARLDIDIAALSETRLSGEGHISEVRSGYTIFWKGKDAGEPRIHSAGFAVKTKIVKDLRLTPVSINERLMTLRVPIGSDRFITFVSAYAPTLDSDEDTKNQFYHQLNSTLSKIPIQDKLILLGDFNARVGRDNRFWRDVMGKQGVGNCNANGLLLLGLCAEHELFISNTQFRLRNRYKTTWMHPRSKHWHLIDYVITRQRDKKDILITKAALNIDECWTDHRLLVSRLRVPKYRKPRSHFSNPPRRKFNTSNLNNKNVRSHFQDILSEQLNKAPATTDDVEQEWITLKNIIKETAENIVGCSARKRSDWFDDNHGEIQAIINAKRDAYLSLAQDPSCAEKKAHFLELKQKCQSEIRVIKNKWWQQKATELQNLSDARNLRGFYAGIKELYGPIRSSSGALKAADNSTILTETLQEIGEENSFGKAWARTKTLMTYAAKKTLGKKKKLRKRKCFNEKWQSSGKEERSQDAVAT
;
A
#
# COMPACT_ATOMS: atom_id res chain seq x y z
N MET A 1 -3.93 -18.05 -6.92
CA MET A 1 -3.46 -16.80 -6.31
C MET A 1 -2.07 -16.52 -6.81
N THR A 2 -1.79 -15.29 -7.19
CA THR A 2 -0.44 -14.84 -7.59
C THR A 2 0.12 -13.95 -6.49
N ILE A 3 1.29 -14.27 -5.99
CA ILE A 3 1.96 -13.52 -4.93
C ILE A 3 3.32 -13.03 -5.39
N GLY A 4 3.85 -12.02 -4.71
CA GLY A 4 5.18 -11.49 -5.01
C GLY A 4 5.96 -11.08 -3.77
N THR A 5 7.25 -10.88 -3.94
CA THR A 5 8.10 -10.15 -3.00
C THR A 5 9.05 -9.23 -3.75
N TRP A 6 9.21 -8.02 -3.26
CA TRP A 6 10.01 -7.01 -3.91
C TRP A 6 10.68 -6.06 -2.92
N ASN A 7 12.00 -6.01 -2.95
CA ASN A 7 12.70 -4.91 -2.31
C ASN A 7 12.59 -3.68 -3.22
N VAL A 8 11.81 -2.70 -2.79
CA VAL A 8 11.50 -1.48 -3.56
C VAL A 8 12.49 -0.35 -3.30
N ARG A 9 13.48 -0.60 -2.41
CA ARG A 9 14.55 0.34 -2.00
C ARG A 9 14.07 1.63 -1.36
N THR A 10 12.94 2.15 -1.74
CA THR A 10 12.22 3.24 -1.07
C THR A 10 10.89 3.52 -1.77
N LEU A 11 9.87 3.86 -1.01
CA LEU A 11 8.60 4.43 -1.51
C LEU A 11 8.51 5.94 -1.26
N LEU A 12 9.58 6.55 -0.70
CA LEU A 12 9.63 8.00 -0.51
C LEU A 12 9.78 8.70 -1.86
N ASP A 13 8.97 9.71 -2.06
CA ASP A 13 9.12 10.66 -3.15
C ASP A 13 10.30 11.59 -2.82
N VAL A 14 11.35 11.51 -3.62
CA VAL A 14 12.54 12.36 -3.45
C VAL A 14 12.28 13.68 -4.17
N ASN A 15 12.09 14.74 -3.40
CA ASN A 15 11.49 16.00 -3.83
C ASN A 15 12.08 16.67 -5.07
N ASN A 16 13.37 16.51 -5.39
CA ASN A 16 14.00 17.28 -6.46
C ASN A 16 14.57 16.48 -7.64
N TYR A 17 14.85 15.19 -7.46
CA TYR A 17 15.50 14.38 -8.48
C TYR A 17 14.58 13.36 -9.16
N ARG A 18 13.49 12.98 -8.52
CA ARG A 18 12.56 11.94 -9.00
C ARG A 18 11.15 12.36 -8.65
N PRO A 19 10.47 13.05 -9.57
CA PRO A 19 9.14 13.62 -9.32
C PRO A 19 8.02 12.58 -9.26
N GLU A 20 8.27 11.35 -9.74
CA GLU A 20 7.27 10.30 -9.85
C GLU A 20 6.81 9.81 -8.48
N ARG A 21 5.52 9.56 -8.33
CA ARG A 21 4.95 8.93 -7.14
C ARG A 21 5.27 7.43 -7.13
N ARG A 22 6.21 7.02 -6.30
CA ARG A 22 6.74 5.66 -6.27
C ARG A 22 5.72 4.60 -5.89
N THR A 23 4.81 4.91 -4.97
CA THR A 23 3.72 4.00 -4.61
C THR A 23 2.84 3.67 -5.81
N ALA A 24 2.56 4.66 -6.67
CA ALA A 24 1.80 4.45 -7.90
C ALA A 24 2.57 3.58 -8.91
N LEU A 25 3.87 3.84 -9.14
CA LEU A 25 4.69 3.04 -10.06
C LEU A 25 4.75 1.57 -9.65
N ILE A 26 5.07 1.30 -8.38
CA ILE A 26 5.14 -0.06 -7.85
C ILE A 26 3.81 -0.78 -7.99
N THR A 27 2.70 -0.14 -7.60
CA THR A 27 1.38 -0.76 -7.66
C THR A 27 0.85 -0.92 -9.08
N GLN A 28 1.24 -0.08 -10.04
CA GLN A 28 0.94 -0.28 -11.46
C GLN A 28 1.63 -1.54 -12.01
N GLU A 29 2.91 -1.77 -11.69
CA GLU A 29 3.61 -2.99 -12.10
C GLU A 29 3.00 -4.24 -11.44
N LEU A 30 2.62 -4.17 -10.16
CA LEU A 30 1.90 -5.26 -9.48
C LEU A 30 0.54 -5.54 -10.15
N ALA A 31 -0.19 -4.49 -10.55
CA ALA A 31 -1.48 -4.62 -11.24
C ALA A 31 -1.31 -5.26 -12.63
N ARG A 32 -0.29 -4.83 -13.40
CA ARG A 32 0.00 -5.38 -14.72
C ARG A 32 0.33 -6.88 -14.68
N LEU A 33 0.97 -7.34 -13.62
CA LEU A 33 1.31 -8.75 -13.41
C LEU A 33 0.22 -9.53 -12.66
N ASP A 34 -0.91 -8.90 -12.35
CA ASP A 34 -2.04 -9.46 -11.62
C ASP A 34 -1.64 -10.08 -10.26
N ILE A 35 -0.73 -9.42 -9.53
CA ILE A 35 -0.30 -9.87 -8.21
C ILE A 35 -1.41 -9.62 -7.19
N ASP A 36 -1.82 -10.63 -6.45
CA ASP A 36 -2.87 -10.49 -5.44
C ASP A 36 -2.33 -9.88 -4.14
N ILE A 37 -1.15 -10.36 -3.69
CA ILE A 37 -0.45 -9.93 -2.47
C ILE A 37 1.04 -9.89 -2.75
N ALA A 38 1.70 -8.79 -2.43
CA ALA A 38 3.16 -8.67 -2.49
C ALA A 38 3.73 -8.23 -1.14
N ALA A 39 4.77 -8.92 -0.67
CA ALA A 39 5.62 -8.44 0.41
C ALA A 39 6.56 -7.36 -0.13
N LEU A 40 6.71 -6.26 0.61
CA LEU A 40 7.58 -5.15 0.24
C LEU A 40 8.66 -4.97 1.31
N SER A 41 9.91 -4.89 0.86
CA SER A 41 11.06 -4.58 1.71
C SER A 41 11.62 -3.20 1.38
N GLU A 42 12.21 -2.53 2.33
CA GLU A 42 12.79 -1.18 2.22
C GLU A 42 11.80 -0.12 1.73
N THR A 43 10.58 -0.09 2.25
CA THR A 43 9.62 0.97 1.90
C THR A 43 10.10 2.35 2.36
N ARG A 44 10.94 2.41 3.42
CA ARG A 44 11.51 3.61 4.06
C ARG A 44 10.48 4.63 4.52
N LEU A 45 9.22 4.22 4.64
CA LEU A 45 8.16 5.01 5.23
C LEU A 45 8.26 4.93 6.76
N SER A 46 8.11 6.06 7.45
CA SER A 46 8.20 6.12 8.91
C SER A 46 6.91 5.66 9.58
N GLY A 47 7.03 5.16 10.81
CA GLY A 47 5.90 4.74 11.63
C GLY A 47 5.13 3.58 11.02
N GLU A 48 3.87 3.46 11.40
CA GLU A 48 2.93 2.46 10.87
C GLU A 48 1.81 3.15 10.12
N GLY A 49 1.42 2.60 8.96
CA GLY A 49 0.35 3.20 8.17
C GLY A 49 -0.06 2.40 6.96
N HIS A 50 -1.04 2.94 6.24
CA HIS A 50 -1.46 2.41 4.96
C HIS A 50 -1.84 3.52 3.99
N ILE A 51 -1.68 3.25 2.69
CA ILE A 51 -2.11 4.11 1.60
C ILE A 51 -2.81 3.27 0.52
N SER A 52 -3.89 3.79 -0.04
CA SER A 52 -4.59 3.13 -1.14
C SER A 52 -4.36 3.90 -2.44
N GLU A 53 -3.76 3.22 -3.40
CA GLU A 53 -3.60 3.69 -4.77
C GLU A 53 -4.86 3.31 -5.57
N VAL A 54 -5.72 4.30 -5.78
CA VAL A 54 -7.07 4.08 -6.31
C VAL A 54 -7.03 3.54 -7.74
N ARG A 55 -6.16 4.09 -8.60
CA ARG A 55 -6.07 3.72 -10.01
C ARG A 55 -5.57 2.30 -10.24
N SER A 56 -4.51 1.93 -9.54
CA SER A 56 -3.97 0.57 -9.62
C SER A 56 -4.77 -0.46 -8.82
N GLY A 57 -5.63 0.01 -7.90
CA GLY A 57 -6.48 -0.85 -7.08
C GLY A 57 -5.74 -1.59 -5.98
N TYR A 58 -4.64 -1.01 -5.45
CA TYR A 58 -3.85 -1.59 -4.36
C TYR A 58 -3.90 -0.76 -3.09
N THR A 59 -3.77 -1.45 -1.97
CA THR A 59 -3.53 -0.84 -0.65
C THR A 59 -2.17 -1.32 -0.16
N ILE A 60 -1.28 -0.38 0.13
CA ILE A 60 0.04 -0.64 0.71
C ILE A 60 -0.05 -0.41 2.21
N PHE A 61 0.42 -1.38 2.99
CA PHE A 61 0.61 -1.31 4.43
C PHE A 61 2.11 -1.34 4.73
N TRP A 62 2.57 -0.60 5.73
CA TRP A 62 3.97 -0.60 6.13
C TRP A 62 4.15 -0.42 7.61
N LYS A 63 5.31 -0.90 8.09
CA LYS A 63 5.91 -0.58 9.39
C LYS A 63 7.36 -0.19 9.16
N GLY A 64 7.73 0.99 9.60
CA GLY A 64 9.09 1.47 9.66
C GLY A 64 9.40 1.98 11.04
N LYS A 65 10.61 2.51 11.23
CA LYS A 65 11.02 3.19 12.46
C LYS A 65 10.24 4.46 12.69
N ASP A 66 10.21 4.95 13.91
CA ASP A 66 9.45 6.13 14.28
C ASP A 66 9.99 7.43 13.65
N ALA A 67 9.15 8.47 13.63
CA ALA A 67 9.54 9.75 13.05
C ALA A 67 10.65 10.39 13.90
N GLY A 68 11.81 10.57 13.31
CA GLY A 68 13.04 11.07 13.99
C GLY A 68 14.19 10.07 13.96
N GLU A 69 13.90 8.78 13.74
CA GLU A 69 14.94 7.78 13.55
C GLU A 69 15.34 7.63 12.08
N PRO A 70 16.56 7.12 11.79
CA PRO A 70 16.99 6.83 10.42
C PRO A 70 16.05 5.85 9.74
N ARG A 71 15.50 6.24 8.58
CA ARG A 71 14.53 5.45 7.79
C ARG A 71 15.22 4.36 6.97
N ILE A 72 15.95 3.46 7.65
CA ILE A 72 16.81 2.47 6.99
C ILE A 72 16.01 1.19 6.67
N HIS A 73 15.15 0.76 7.59
CA HIS A 73 14.44 -0.51 7.53
C HIS A 73 12.93 -0.28 7.54
N SER A 74 12.22 -1.05 6.72
CA SER A 74 10.76 -1.12 6.78
C SER A 74 10.26 -2.28 5.96
N ALA A 75 9.33 -3.04 6.52
CA ALA A 75 8.60 -4.10 5.86
C ALA A 75 7.15 -3.70 5.60
N GLY A 76 6.53 -4.31 4.60
CA GLY A 76 5.15 -4.00 4.27
C GLY A 76 4.49 -5.05 3.38
N PHE A 77 3.22 -4.80 3.09
CA PHE A 77 2.46 -5.54 2.08
C PHE A 77 1.77 -4.59 1.13
N ALA A 78 1.77 -4.92 -0.16
CA ALA A 78 0.86 -4.37 -1.15
C ALA A 78 -0.19 -5.45 -1.48
N VAL A 79 -1.46 -5.13 -1.26
CA VAL A 79 -2.58 -6.07 -1.44
C VAL A 79 -3.62 -5.44 -2.35
N LYS A 80 -4.21 -6.21 -3.28
CA LYS A 80 -5.35 -5.71 -4.06
C LYS A 80 -6.42 -5.15 -3.11
N THR A 81 -6.80 -3.90 -3.30
CA THR A 81 -7.78 -3.21 -2.44
C THR A 81 -9.12 -3.97 -2.37
N LYS A 82 -9.47 -4.68 -3.44
CA LYS A 82 -10.65 -5.56 -3.45
C LYS A 82 -10.54 -6.66 -2.40
N ILE A 83 -9.38 -7.33 -2.30
CA ILE A 83 -9.14 -8.40 -1.32
C ILE A 83 -9.17 -7.82 0.11
N VAL A 84 -8.52 -6.67 0.31
CA VAL A 84 -8.53 -5.97 1.62
C VAL A 84 -9.96 -5.67 2.07
N LYS A 85 -10.79 -5.13 1.17
CA LYS A 85 -12.19 -4.77 1.49
C LYS A 85 -13.09 -5.98 1.67
N ASP A 86 -12.97 -6.97 0.76
CA ASP A 86 -13.81 -8.18 0.77
C ASP A 86 -13.59 -9.02 2.03
N LEU A 87 -12.35 -9.10 2.51
CA LEU A 87 -11.95 -9.92 3.66
C LEU A 87 -11.65 -9.10 4.93
N ARG A 88 -11.77 -7.77 4.89
CA ARG A 88 -11.45 -6.85 6.00
C ARG A 88 -10.04 -7.09 6.55
N LEU A 89 -9.08 -7.29 5.65
CA LEU A 89 -7.72 -7.64 6.04
C LEU A 89 -7.01 -6.47 6.72
N THR A 90 -6.34 -6.79 7.83
CA THR A 90 -5.44 -5.88 8.53
C THR A 90 -4.16 -6.65 8.83
N PRO A 91 -3.02 -6.28 8.22
CA PRO A 91 -1.73 -6.84 8.60
C PRO A 91 -1.38 -6.51 10.04
N VAL A 92 -0.64 -7.42 10.68
CA VAL A 92 -0.10 -7.22 12.02
C VAL A 92 1.40 -6.94 11.91
N SER A 93 1.81 -5.77 12.36
CA SER A 93 3.21 -5.36 12.41
C SER A 93 3.88 -5.94 13.65
N ILE A 94 4.93 -6.74 13.48
CA ILE A 94 5.74 -7.27 14.58
C ILE A 94 6.81 -6.23 14.94
N ASN A 95 7.56 -5.77 13.93
CA ASN A 95 8.54 -4.70 14.01
C ASN A 95 8.79 -4.11 12.61
N GLU A 96 9.80 -3.26 12.45
CA GLU A 96 10.16 -2.63 11.17
C GLU A 96 10.70 -3.62 10.12
N ARG A 97 11.00 -4.87 10.49
CA ARG A 97 11.54 -5.91 9.60
C ARG A 97 10.56 -7.06 9.34
N LEU A 98 9.52 -7.19 10.19
CA LEU A 98 8.59 -8.32 10.16
C LEU A 98 7.14 -7.85 10.24
N MET A 99 6.33 -8.31 9.31
CA MET A 99 4.88 -8.07 9.28
C MET A 99 4.16 -9.34 8.87
N THR A 100 2.99 -9.61 9.46
CA THR A 100 2.19 -10.78 9.15
C THR A 100 0.82 -10.38 8.58
N LEU A 101 0.28 -11.23 7.71
CA LEU A 101 -1.05 -11.06 7.13
C LEU A 101 -1.74 -12.43 7.03
N ARG A 102 -2.78 -12.64 7.82
CA ARG A 102 -3.58 -13.87 7.81
C ARG A 102 -4.81 -13.71 6.94
N VAL A 103 -4.96 -14.58 5.93
CA VAL A 103 -6.00 -14.49 4.90
C VAL A 103 -6.86 -15.76 4.92
N PRO A 104 -8.19 -15.66 5.07
CA PRO A 104 -9.08 -16.81 5.00
C PRO A 104 -9.18 -17.32 3.55
N ILE A 105 -9.05 -18.63 3.36
CA ILE A 105 -9.14 -19.33 2.06
C ILE A 105 -10.27 -20.37 2.02
N GLY A 106 -11.07 -20.45 3.05
CA GLY A 106 -12.23 -21.34 3.21
C GLY A 106 -12.92 -21.05 4.52
N SER A 107 -13.86 -21.94 4.94
CA SER A 107 -14.61 -21.75 6.21
C SER A 107 -13.67 -21.71 7.41
N ASP A 108 -12.73 -22.66 7.51
CA ASP A 108 -11.81 -22.77 8.65
C ASP A 108 -10.36 -22.95 8.22
N ARG A 109 -10.05 -22.53 6.99
CA ARG A 109 -8.71 -22.62 6.42
C ARG A 109 -8.15 -21.24 6.15
N PHE A 110 -6.92 -21.05 6.57
CA PHE A 110 -6.20 -19.80 6.44
C PHE A 110 -4.85 -20.01 5.75
N ILE A 111 -4.36 -18.92 5.16
CA ILE A 111 -2.99 -18.79 4.72
C ILE A 111 -2.39 -17.59 5.44
N THR A 112 -1.28 -17.80 6.12
CA THR A 112 -0.56 -16.74 6.81
C THR A 112 0.68 -16.36 5.99
N PHE A 113 0.71 -15.10 5.56
CA PHE A 113 1.85 -14.49 4.91
C PHE A 113 2.72 -13.80 5.95
N VAL A 114 4.03 -13.96 5.83
CA VAL A 114 5.03 -13.23 6.62
C VAL A 114 5.93 -12.46 5.67
N SER A 115 5.94 -11.14 5.77
CA SER A 115 6.88 -10.27 5.08
C SER A 115 8.10 -10.08 5.96
N ALA A 116 9.29 -10.38 5.43
CA ALA A 116 10.56 -10.33 6.14
C ALA A 116 11.61 -9.51 5.39
N TYR A 117 12.35 -8.68 6.12
CA TYR A 117 13.52 -7.97 5.62
C TYR A 117 14.71 -8.24 6.54
N ALA A 118 15.54 -9.19 6.16
CA ALA A 118 16.67 -9.63 7.00
C ALA A 118 17.83 -8.61 7.00
N PRO A 119 18.67 -8.61 8.05
CA PRO A 119 19.90 -7.84 8.09
C PRO A 119 20.83 -8.20 6.93
N THR A 120 21.64 -7.24 6.47
CA THR A 120 22.66 -7.45 5.44
C THR A 120 23.79 -8.33 5.96
N LEU A 121 24.64 -8.82 5.05
CA LEU A 121 25.81 -9.63 5.42
C LEU A 121 26.76 -8.87 6.36
N ASP A 122 26.89 -7.56 6.16
CA ASP A 122 27.80 -6.67 6.92
C ASP A 122 27.19 -6.18 8.25
N SER A 123 25.96 -6.55 8.57
CA SER A 123 25.36 -6.25 9.87
C SER A 123 26.05 -7.04 10.97
N ASP A 124 26.06 -6.49 12.19
CA ASP A 124 26.61 -7.17 13.36
C ASP A 124 25.84 -8.47 13.68
N GLU A 125 26.49 -9.37 14.39
CA GLU A 125 25.92 -10.69 14.70
C GLU A 125 24.72 -10.59 15.66
N ASP A 126 24.72 -9.61 16.58
CA ASP A 126 23.60 -9.41 17.51
C ASP A 126 22.33 -8.99 16.76
N THR A 127 22.46 -8.10 15.81
CA THR A 127 21.33 -7.72 14.92
C THR A 127 20.81 -8.91 14.12
N LYS A 128 21.69 -9.78 13.60
CA LYS A 128 21.29 -11.00 12.89
C LYS A 128 20.59 -11.97 13.82
N ASN A 129 21.17 -12.25 14.99
CA ASN A 129 20.63 -13.17 15.98
C ASN A 129 19.26 -12.68 16.48
N GLN A 130 19.12 -11.38 16.77
CA GLN A 130 17.85 -10.78 17.18
C GLN A 130 16.77 -10.96 16.10
N PHE A 131 17.11 -10.69 14.82
CA PHE A 131 16.18 -10.88 13.72
C PHE A 131 15.71 -12.34 13.60
N TYR A 132 16.64 -13.31 13.59
CA TYR A 132 16.29 -14.73 13.46
C TYR A 132 15.54 -15.25 14.68
N HIS A 133 15.85 -14.78 15.88
CA HIS A 133 15.10 -15.08 17.10
C HIS A 133 13.63 -14.56 17.00
N GLN A 134 13.45 -13.32 16.56
CA GLN A 134 12.11 -12.75 16.37
C GLN A 134 11.33 -13.44 15.27
N LEU A 135 11.98 -13.81 14.17
CA LEU A 135 11.36 -14.57 13.07
C LEU A 135 10.97 -15.97 13.55
N ASN A 136 11.84 -16.68 14.28
CA ASN A 136 11.54 -17.98 14.89
C ASN A 136 10.32 -17.89 15.83
N SER A 137 10.31 -16.92 16.76
CA SER A 137 9.17 -16.67 17.64
C SER A 137 7.87 -16.34 16.88
N THR A 138 7.98 -15.63 15.77
CA THR A 138 6.82 -15.31 14.92
C THR A 138 6.28 -16.57 14.23
N LEU A 139 7.15 -17.38 13.64
CA LEU A 139 6.79 -18.62 12.96
C LEU A 139 6.16 -19.64 13.91
N SER A 140 6.67 -19.77 15.12
CA SER A 140 6.16 -20.68 16.17
C SER A 140 4.74 -20.33 16.62
N LYS A 141 4.33 -19.05 16.53
CA LYS A 141 2.97 -18.61 16.87
C LYS A 141 1.94 -18.86 15.76
N ILE A 142 2.39 -19.17 14.55
CA ILE A 142 1.46 -19.40 13.42
C ILE A 142 0.86 -20.79 13.54
N PRO A 143 -0.48 -20.91 13.58
CA PRO A 143 -1.16 -22.20 13.71
C PRO A 143 -0.65 -23.21 12.68
N ILE A 144 -0.44 -24.44 13.12
CA ILE A 144 0.11 -25.49 12.25
C ILE A 144 -0.85 -25.82 11.10
N GLN A 145 -2.16 -25.63 11.29
CA GLN A 145 -3.19 -25.83 10.25
C GLN A 145 -3.11 -24.79 9.14
N ASP A 146 -2.61 -23.61 9.42
CA ASP A 146 -2.48 -22.56 8.42
C ASP A 146 -1.45 -22.96 7.37
N LYS A 147 -1.74 -22.65 6.11
CA LYS A 147 -0.69 -22.59 5.10
C LYS A 147 0.21 -21.40 5.41
N LEU A 148 1.51 -21.62 5.35
CA LEU A 148 2.49 -20.57 5.63
C LEU A 148 3.22 -20.18 4.33
N ILE A 149 3.30 -18.89 4.07
CA ILE A 149 4.16 -18.32 3.03
C ILE A 149 5.01 -17.21 3.65
N LEU A 150 6.28 -17.47 3.80
CA LEU A 150 7.29 -16.51 4.22
C LEU A 150 7.94 -15.90 2.97
N LEU A 151 7.88 -14.58 2.86
CA LEU A 151 8.30 -13.80 1.69
C LEU A 151 9.25 -12.68 2.12
N GLY A 152 10.25 -12.39 1.31
CA GLY A 152 11.07 -11.21 1.60
C GLY A 152 12.46 -11.25 0.98
N ASP A 153 13.21 -10.22 1.30
CA ASP A 153 14.63 -10.11 1.07
C ASP A 153 15.37 -10.58 2.33
N PHE A 154 16.07 -11.68 2.19
CA PHE A 154 16.81 -12.30 3.30
C PHE A 154 18.29 -11.91 3.31
N ASN A 155 18.77 -11.14 2.34
CA ASN A 155 20.20 -10.82 2.21
C ASN A 155 21.10 -12.07 2.33
N ALA A 156 20.56 -13.21 1.93
CA ALA A 156 21.11 -14.54 2.13
C ALA A 156 21.28 -15.25 0.78
N ARG A 157 22.38 -15.96 0.61
CA ARG A 157 22.60 -16.85 -0.53
C ARG A 157 22.62 -18.28 -0.03
N VAL A 158 21.64 -19.10 -0.40
CA VAL A 158 21.51 -20.50 0.03
C VAL A 158 22.37 -21.48 -0.78
N GLY A 159 22.90 -21.04 -1.93
CA GLY A 159 23.77 -21.86 -2.76
C GLY A 159 23.05 -22.93 -3.59
N ARG A 160 23.79 -23.92 -4.04
CA ARG A 160 23.34 -25.04 -4.89
C ARG A 160 23.39 -26.38 -4.21
N ASP A 161 24.13 -26.52 -3.11
CA ASP A 161 24.35 -27.79 -2.45
C ASP A 161 23.11 -28.19 -1.64
N ASN A 162 22.30 -29.04 -2.26
CA ASN A 162 21.10 -29.58 -1.63
C ASN A 162 21.31 -30.93 -0.95
N ARG A 163 22.53 -31.46 -0.89
CA ARG A 163 22.76 -32.83 -0.34
C ARG A 163 22.42 -32.91 1.14
N PHE A 164 22.83 -31.85 1.89
CA PHE A 164 22.52 -31.74 3.32
C PHE A 164 21.15 -31.13 3.59
N TRP A 165 20.55 -30.44 2.60
CA TRP A 165 19.34 -29.64 2.75
C TRP A 165 18.18 -30.13 1.88
N ARG A 166 18.08 -31.46 1.67
CA ARG A 166 17.11 -32.07 0.71
C ARG A 166 15.66 -31.69 0.97
N ASP A 167 15.30 -31.55 2.26
CA ASP A 167 13.94 -31.22 2.67
C ASP A 167 13.68 -29.72 2.73
N VAL A 168 14.74 -28.90 2.73
CA VAL A 168 14.68 -27.44 2.81
C VAL A 168 14.74 -26.80 1.44
N MET A 169 15.54 -27.34 0.52
CA MET A 169 15.74 -26.77 -0.81
C MET A 169 15.79 -27.80 -1.92
N GLY A 170 15.39 -27.39 -3.12
CA GLY A 170 15.48 -28.21 -4.33
C GLY A 170 16.86 -28.13 -5.01
N LYS A 171 16.99 -28.85 -6.13
CA LYS A 171 18.25 -29.00 -6.89
C LYS A 171 18.63 -27.76 -7.74
N GLN A 172 17.80 -26.72 -7.77
CA GLN A 172 17.92 -25.62 -8.71
C GLN A 172 18.42 -24.30 -8.07
N GLY A 173 19.16 -24.37 -6.97
CA GLY A 173 19.82 -23.23 -6.32
C GLY A 173 20.81 -22.47 -7.23
N VAL A 174 21.29 -21.31 -6.78
CA VAL A 174 22.18 -20.43 -7.55
C VAL A 174 23.38 -20.02 -6.69
N GLY A 175 24.59 -20.08 -7.27
CA GLY A 175 25.82 -19.59 -6.63
C GLY A 175 26.26 -20.44 -5.45
N ASN A 176 27.02 -19.81 -4.54
CA ASN A 176 27.54 -20.41 -3.32
C ASN A 176 26.77 -19.91 -2.11
N CYS A 177 26.68 -20.73 -1.07
CA CYS A 177 26.11 -20.35 0.21
C CYS A 177 26.98 -19.32 0.93
N ASN A 178 26.36 -18.38 1.66
CA ASN A 178 27.06 -17.45 2.58
C ASN A 178 26.55 -17.62 4.01
N ALA A 179 27.13 -16.90 4.98
CA ALA A 179 26.77 -16.99 6.39
C ALA A 179 25.25 -16.76 6.62
N ASN A 180 24.67 -15.71 6.04
CA ASN A 180 23.23 -15.47 6.12
C ASN A 180 22.42 -16.62 5.50
N GLY A 181 22.96 -17.24 4.43
CA GLY A 181 22.34 -18.42 3.79
C GLY A 181 22.29 -19.62 4.73
N LEU A 182 23.32 -19.85 5.52
CA LEU A 182 23.34 -20.92 6.54
C LEU A 182 22.29 -20.66 7.64
N LEU A 183 22.17 -19.42 8.11
CA LEU A 183 21.15 -19.03 9.10
C LEU A 183 19.74 -19.29 8.56
N LEU A 184 19.48 -18.89 7.30
CA LEU A 184 18.18 -19.12 6.67
C LEU A 184 17.88 -20.62 6.48
N LEU A 185 18.88 -21.41 6.04
CA LEU A 185 18.72 -22.86 5.87
C LEU A 185 18.47 -23.55 7.21
N GLY A 186 19.17 -23.15 8.28
CA GLY A 186 18.95 -23.65 9.64
C GLY A 186 17.54 -23.38 10.14
N LEU A 187 17.05 -22.12 10.00
CA LEU A 187 15.68 -21.75 10.35
C LEU A 187 14.65 -22.58 9.55
N CYS A 188 14.88 -22.76 8.24
CA CYS A 188 13.99 -23.55 7.41
C CYS A 188 13.97 -25.03 7.82
N ALA A 189 15.08 -25.59 8.25
CA ALA A 189 15.15 -26.96 8.77
C ALA A 189 14.38 -27.10 10.09
N GLU A 190 14.57 -26.16 11.01
CA GLU A 190 13.89 -26.14 12.33
C GLU A 190 12.36 -26.09 12.20
N HIS A 191 11.84 -25.30 11.24
CA HIS A 191 10.38 -25.13 11.05
C HIS A 191 9.78 -25.98 9.92
N GLU A 192 10.49 -26.97 9.40
CA GLU A 192 10.04 -27.80 8.27
C GLU A 192 9.59 -26.95 7.07
N LEU A 193 10.40 -25.95 6.69
CA LEU A 193 10.10 -25.06 5.58
C LEU A 193 10.89 -25.45 4.32
N PHE A 194 10.35 -25.05 3.17
CA PHE A 194 10.92 -25.34 1.87
C PHE A 194 11.08 -24.05 1.04
N ILE A 195 12.27 -23.82 0.50
CA ILE A 195 12.64 -22.66 -0.32
C ILE A 195 12.22 -22.93 -1.77
N SER A 196 11.07 -22.40 -2.18
CA SER A 196 10.44 -22.68 -3.47
C SER A 196 11.24 -22.20 -4.70
N ASN A 197 12.07 -21.17 -4.55
CA ASN A 197 12.95 -20.66 -5.61
C ASN A 197 13.88 -21.75 -6.18
N THR A 198 14.24 -22.72 -5.38
CA THR A 198 15.20 -23.77 -5.71
C THR A 198 14.56 -25.01 -6.32
N GLN A 199 13.22 -25.00 -6.47
CA GLN A 199 12.45 -26.16 -6.95
C GLN A 199 12.44 -26.24 -8.48
N PHE A 200 12.36 -25.11 -9.18
CA PHE A 200 12.02 -25.06 -10.60
C PHE A 200 13.26 -24.96 -11.50
N ARG A 201 13.31 -25.80 -12.54
CA ARG A 201 14.38 -25.77 -13.56
C ARG A 201 14.17 -24.58 -14.50
N LEU A 202 14.77 -23.43 -14.13
CA LEU A 202 14.70 -22.19 -14.88
C LEU A 202 16.12 -21.71 -15.24
N ARG A 203 16.23 -20.88 -16.28
CA ARG A 203 17.48 -20.15 -16.59
C ARG A 203 17.80 -19.20 -15.43
N ASN A 204 19.10 -18.99 -15.13
CA ASN A 204 19.52 -18.17 -13.98
C ASN A 204 18.89 -16.78 -13.94
N ARG A 205 18.70 -16.14 -15.11
CA ARG A 205 18.03 -14.83 -15.19
C ARG A 205 16.62 -14.78 -14.58
N TYR A 206 15.91 -15.91 -14.54
CA TYR A 206 14.59 -16.04 -13.92
C TYR A 206 14.64 -16.47 -12.45
N LYS A 207 15.83 -16.71 -11.90
CA LYS A 207 16.03 -17.12 -10.52
C LYS A 207 16.65 -16.00 -9.66
N THR A 208 17.55 -15.22 -10.26
CA THR A 208 18.29 -14.18 -9.55
C THR A 208 17.46 -12.90 -9.40
N THR A 209 17.57 -12.27 -8.25
CA THR A 209 16.70 -11.16 -7.84
C THR A 209 17.43 -9.84 -7.63
N TRP A 210 18.70 -9.84 -7.27
CA TRP A 210 19.47 -8.65 -6.97
C TRP A 210 20.77 -8.56 -7.79
N MET A 211 21.09 -7.36 -8.25
CA MET A 211 22.32 -7.08 -8.99
C MET A 211 23.32 -6.32 -8.12
N HIS A 212 24.46 -6.94 -7.86
CA HIS A 212 25.53 -6.28 -7.10
C HIS A 212 26.01 -5.01 -7.83
N PRO A 213 26.03 -3.83 -7.16
CA PRO A 213 26.23 -2.54 -7.86
C PRO A 213 27.59 -2.40 -8.51
N ARG A 214 28.67 -2.99 -7.94
CA ARG A 214 30.02 -2.92 -8.49
C ARG A 214 30.30 -4.01 -9.54
N SER A 215 30.10 -5.28 -9.16
CA SER A 215 30.44 -6.42 -10.03
C SER A 215 29.43 -6.68 -11.14
N LYS A 216 28.22 -6.08 -11.06
CA LYS A 216 27.08 -6.32 -11.96
C LYS A 216 26.62 -7.78 -12.01
N HIS A 217 27.09 -8.62 -11.09
CA HIS A 217 26.61 -10.00 -10.96
C HIS A 217 25.24 -10.05 -10.29
N TRP A 218 24.41 -10.96 -10.79
CA TRP A 218 23.08 -11.19 -10.27
C TRP A 218 23.08 -12.32 -9.24
N HIS A 219 22.51 -12.07 -8.08
CA HIS A 219 22.39 -12.99 -6.96
C HIS A 219 20.92 -13.31 -6.66
N LEU A 220 20.69 -14.44 -6.01
CA LEU A 220 19.40 -14.84 -5.47
C LEU A 220 19.45 -14.58 -3.96
N ILE A 221 18.69 -13.59 -3.48
CA ILE A 221 18.60 -13.19 -2.07
C ILE A 221 17.17 -12.93 -1.60
N ASP A 222 16.22 -12.80 -2.51
CA ASP A 222 14.79 -12.72 -2.21
C ASP A 222 14.15 -14.11 -2.36
N TYR A 223 13.30 -14.50 -1.41
CA TYR A 223 12.76 -15.85 -1.37
C TYR A 223 11.27 -15.89 -1.15
N VAL A 224 10.66 -16.99 -1.63
CA VAL A 224 9.31 -17.45 -1.30
C VAL A 224 9.47 -18.82 -0.65
N ILE A 225 9.13 -18.90 0.61
CA ILE A 225 9.34 -20.08 1.47
C ILE A 225 7.99 -20.56 1.97
N THR A 226 7.74 -21.85 1.99
CA THR A 226 6.49 -22.46 2.42
C THR A 226 6.75 -23.66 3.32
N ARG A 227 5.73 -24.20 4.02
CA ARG A 227 5.88 -25.46 4.72
C ARG A 227 6.19 -26.58 3.72
N GLN A 228 7.01 -27.56 4.09
CA GLN A 228 7.38 -28.71 3.24
C GLN A 228 6.14 -29.45 2.74
N ARG A 229 5.15 -29.66 3.61
CA ARG A 229 3.89 -30.32 3.24
C ARG A 229 3.11 -29.60 2.14
N ASP A 230 3.23 -28.27 2.05
CA ASP A 230 2.53 -27.41 1.09
C ASP A 230 3.34 -27.09 -0.18
N LYS A 231 4.57 -27.62 -0.32
CA LYS A 231 5.46 -27.33 -1.46
C LYS A 231 4.84 -27.63 -2.83
N LYS A 232 3.93 -28.60 -2.91
CA LYS A 232 3.21 -28.98 -4.15
C LYS A 232 2.17 -27.93 -4.58
N ASP A 233 1.77 -27.04 -3.67
CA ASP A 233 0.85 -25.95 -3.98
C ASP A 233 1.54 -24.78 -4.66
N ILE A 234 2.86 -24.70 -4.61
CA ILE A 234 3.64 -23.73 -5.38
C ILE A 234 3.78 -24.27 -6.81
N LEU A 235 3.11 -23.59 -7.75
CA LEU A 235 3.14 -23.98 -9.17
C LEU A 235 4.38 -23.51 -9.88
N ILE A 236 4.88 -22.32 -9.55
CA ILE A 236 6.11 -21.74 -10.07
C ILE A 236 6.55 -20.58 -9.19
N THR A 237 7.87 -20.40 -9.03
CA THR A 237 8.50 -19.21 -8.43
C THR A 237 9.59 -18.72 -9.37
N LYS A 238 9.50 -17.46 -9.81
CA LYS A 238 10.45 -16.88 -10.77
C LYS A 238 10.56 -15.36 -10.63
N ALA A 239 11.73 -14.82 -10.95
CA ALA A 239 11.92 -13.38 -11.11
C ALA A 239 11.20 -12.87 -12.38
N ALA A 240 10.48 -11.78 -12.26
CA ALA A 240 9.87 -11.08 -13.39
C ALA A 240 10.93 -10.25 -14.12
N LEU A 241 11.06 -10.45 -15.44
CA LEU A 241 12.02 -9.73 -16.26
C LEU A 241 11.41 -8.58 -17.04
N ASN A 242 10.10 -8.59 -17.24
CA ASN A 242 9.36 -7.59 -18.03
C ASN A 242 8.63 -6.59 -17.12
N ILE A 243 9.37 -6.04 -16.17
CA ILE A 243 8.89 -4.95 -15.31
C ILE A 243 9.77 -3.73 -15.53
N ASP A 244 9.24 -2.55 -15.21
CA ASP A 244 10.05 -1.35 -15.13
C ASP A 244 11.09 -1.48 -14.01
N GLU A 245 12.23 -0.81 -14.14
CA GLU A 245 13.27 -0.80 -13.10
C GLU A 245 12.74 -0.25 -11.76
N CYS A 246 11.73 0.62 -11.78
CA CYS A 246 11.13 1.30 -10.62
C CYS A 246 12.16 1.85 -9.62
N TRP A 247 13.35 2.20 -10.11
CA TRP A 247 14.47 2.72 -9.32
C TRP A 247 15.01 1.77 -8.24
N THR A 248 14.80 0.48 -8.40
CA THR A 248 15.38 -0.57 -7.55
C THR A 248 16.40 -1.40 -8.30
N ASP A 249 17.35 -1.96 -7.60
CA ASP A 249 18.34 -2.93 -8.06
C ASP A 249 17.87 -4.38 -7.86
N HIS A 250 16.63 -4.56 -7.36
CA HIS A 250 15.99 -5.85 -7.23
C HIS A 250 14.94 -6.10 -8.29
N ARG A 251 14.80 -7.35 -8.71
CA ARG A 251 13.68 -7.85 -9.51
C ARG A 251 12.54 -8.30 -8.60
N LEU A 252 11.33 -8.03 -9.03
CA LEU A 252 10.15 -8.61 -8.39
C LEU A 252 10.19 -10.13 -8.55
N LEU A 253 10.15 -10.85 -7.44
CA LEU A 253 9.98 -12.29 -7.44
C LEU A 253 8.49 -12.61 -7.40
N VAL A 254 8.02 -13.45 -8.31
CA VAL A 254 6.60 -13.83 -8.46
C VAL A 254 6.44 -15.32 -8.23
N SER A 255 5.43 -15.69 -7.46
CA SER A 255 5.04 -17.09 -7.25
C SER A 255 3.55 -17.29 -7.50
N ARG A 256 3.20 -18.41 -8.16
CA ARG A 256 1.80 -18.82 -8.35
C ARG A 256 1.47 -19.95 -7.40
N LEU A 257 0.39 -19.77 -6.64
CA LEU A 257 -0.11 -20.72 -5.66
C LEU A 257 -1.38 -21.42 -6.17
N ARG A 258 -1.46 -22.74 -5.95
CA ARG A 258 -2.70 -23.49 -6.07
C ARG A 258 -3.49 -23.34 -4.78
N VAL A 259 -4.22 -22.24 -4.65
CA VAL A 259 -5.08 -21.99 -3.49
C VAL A 259 -6.50 -21.81 -4.01
N PRO A 260 -7.53 -22.38 -3.36
CA PRO A 260 -8.92 -22.09 -3.68
C PRO A 260 -9.15 -20.58 -3.69
N LYS A 261 -9.96 -20.10 -4.63
CA LYS A 261 -10.37 -18.68 -4.61
C LYS A 261 -11.02 -18.41 -3.26
N TYR A 262 -10.57 -17.36 -2.57
CA TYR A 262 -11.22 -16.92 -1.34
C TYR A 262 -12.71 -16.71 -1.60
N ARG A 263 -13.55 -17.24 -0.72
CA ARG A 263 -14.99 -16.96 -0.75
C ARG A 263 -15.23 -15.77 0.18
N LYS A 264 -15.97 -14.76 -0.31
CA LYS A 264 -16.49 -13.74 0.59
C LYS A 264 -17.22 -14.46 1.72
N PRO A 265 -16.94 -14.15 3.00
CA PRO A 265 -17.83 -14.58 4.07
C PRO A 265 -19.24 -14.14 3.69
N ARG A 266 -20.21 -15.03 3.71
CA ARG A 266 -21.61 -14.65 3.59
C ARG A 266 -21.92 -13.84 4.86
N SER A 267 -21.71 -12.52 4.81
CA SER A 267 -22.14 -11.68 5.91
C SER A 267 -23.66 -11.58 5.84
N HIS A 268 -24.31 -12.15 6.81
CA HIS A 268 -25.75 -11.98 6.98
C HIS A 268 -26.16 -10.50 7.22
N PHE A 269 -25.20 -9.62 7.51
CA PHE A 269 -25.46 -8.20 7.79
C PHE A 269 -24.28 -7.29 7.34
N SER A 270 -23.96 -7.22 6.07
CA SER A 270 -23.20 -6.07 5.60
C SER A 270 -24.08 -5.25 4.66
N ASN A 271 -24.70 -4.22 5.20
CA ASN A 271 -25.12 -3.13 4.35
C ASN A 271 -23.89 -2.70 3.54
N PRO A 272 -23.96 -2.68 2.20
CA PRO A 272 -22.85 -2.18 1.40
C PRO A 272 -22.52 -0.77 1.89
N PRO A 273 -21.22 -0.37 1.88
CA PRO A 273 -20.85 0.96 2.35
C PRO A 273 -21.73 1.98 1.61
N ARG A 274 -22.51 2.78 2.34
CA ARG A 274 -23.43 3.77 1.77
C ARG A 274 -22.62 4.69 0.86
N ARG A 275 -22.82 4.54 -0.45
CA ARG A 275 -22.26 5.46 -1.44
C ARG A 275 -22.89 6.83 -1.17
N LYS A 276 -22.09 7.84 -0.92
CA LYS A 276 -22.58 9.22 -0.77
C LYS A 276 -22.88 9.76 -2.16
N PHE A 277 -24.04 10.32 -2.35
CA PHE A 277 -24.38 11.01 -3.60
C PHE A 277 -23.51 12.28 -3.78
N ASN A 278 -23.23 12.63 -5.03
CA ASN A 278 -22.52 13.86 -5.35
C ASN A 278 -23.48 15.07 -5.30
N THR A 279 -23.89 15.43 -4.12
CA THR A 279 -24.84 16.56 -3.91
C THR A 279 -24.35 17.88 -4.48
N SER A 280 -23.05 18.05 -4.77
CA SER A 280 -22.50 19.21 -5.45
C SER A 280 -23.09 19.40 -6.87
N ASN A 281 -23.48 18.33 -7.54
CA ASN A 281 -24.09 18.40 -8.86
C ASN A 281 -25.47 19.10 -8.83
N LEU A 282 -26.16 19.09 -7.69
CA LEU A 282 -27.43 19.81 -7.51
C LEU A 282 -27.27 21.34 -7.45
N ASN A 283 -26.05 21.85 -7.37
CA ASN A 283 -25.78 23.29 -7.51
C ASN A 283 -25.93 23.76 -8.98
N ASN A 284 -25.81 22.84 -9.94
CA ASN A 284 -26.11 23.13 -11.35
C ASN A 284 -27.64 23.14 -11.54
N LYS A 285 -28.17 24.28 -12.00
CA LYS A 285 -29.60 24.50 -12.18
C LYS A 285 -30.23 23.45 -13.11
N ASN A 286 -29.55 23.09 -14.20
CA ASN A 286 -30.07 22.11 -15.19
C ASN A 286 -30.16 20.71 -14.58
N VAL A 287 -29.15 20.27 -13.81
CA VAL A 287 -29.15 18.98 -13.13
C VAL A 287 -30.22 18.92 -12.05
N ARG A 288 -30.41 20.03 -11.32
CA ARG A 288 -31.46 20.17 -10.31
C ARG A 288 -32.86 20.07 -10.91
N SER A 289 -33.14 20.82 -12.00
CA SER A 289 -34.41 20.78 -12.68
C SER A 289 -34.68 19.37 -13.18
N HIS A 290 -33.74 18.77 -13.90
CA HIS A 290 -33.89 17.40 -14.41
C HIS A 290 -34.11 16.37 -13.30
N PHE A 291 -33.44 16.51 -12.15
CA PHE A 291 -33.66 15.65 -10.98
C PHE A 291 -35.08 15.82 -10.43
N GLN A 292 -35.59 17.06 -10.34
CA GLN A 292 -36.95 17.34 -9.88
C GLN A 292 -38.00 16.79 -10.78
N ASP A 293 -37.83 16.93 -12.10
CA ASP A 293 -38.75 16.47 -13.12
C ASP A 293 -38.91 14.94 -13.11
N ILE A 294 -37.76 14.23 -13.14
CA ILE A 294 -37.76 12.76 -13.12
C ILE A 294 -38.26 12.22 -11.77
N LEU A 295 -37.88 12.86 -10.65
CA LEU A 295 -38.37 12.44 -9.33
C LEU A 295 -39.88 12.60 -9.22
N SER A 296 -40.44 13.72 -9.70
CA SER A 296 -41.89 13.95 -9.73
C SER A 296 -42.61 12.95 -10.62
N GLU A 297 -42.03 12.64 -11.77
CA GLU A 297 -42.58 11.62 -12.69
C GLU A 297 -42.65 10.24 -12.05
N GLN A 298 -41.55 9.83 -11.39
CA GLN A 298 -41.45 8.52 -10.72
C GLN A 298 -42.39 8.43 -9.50
N LEU A 299 -42.55 9.51 -8.73
CA LEU A 299 -43.47 9.58 -7.61
C LEU A 299 -44.92 9.49 -8.05
N ASN A 300 -45.29 10.13 -9.17
CA ASN A 300 -46.63 10.07 -9.74
C ASN A 300 -46.98 8.68 -10.34
N LYS A 301 -45.96 7.89 -10.73
CA LYS A 301 -46.15 6.51 -11.20
C LYS A 301 -46.15 5.48 -10.06
N ALA A 302 -45.83 5.89 -8.85
CA ALA A 302 -45.88 4.99 -7.70
C ALA A 302 -47.29 4.48 -7.43
N PRO A 303 -47.49 3.19 -7.10
CA PRO A 303 -48.82 2.67 -6.79
C PRO A 303 -49.45 3.43 -5.62
N ALA A 304 -50.74 3.71 -5.74
CA ALA A 304 -51.50 4.39 -4.71
C ALA A 304 -51.45 3.61 -3.39
N THR A 305 -51.41 4.35 -2.31
CA THR A 305 -51.31 3.97 -0.90
C THR A 305 -51.70 2.52 -0.56
N THR A 306 -50.74 1.79 0.01
CA THR A 306 -51.01 0.54 0.71
C THR A 306 -51.21 0.86 2.20
N ASP A 307 -52.04 0.11 2.93
CA ASP A 307 -52.25 0.28 4.37
C ASP A 307 -50.97 -0.01 5.21
N ASP A 308 -49.83 -0.36 4.56
CA ASP A 308 -48.55 -0.65 5.20
C ASP A 308 -47.56 0.51 4.99
N VAL A 309 -47.38 1.31 6.03
CA VAL A 309 -46.46 2.46 6.08
C VAL A 309 -45.00 2.05 5.78
N GLU A 310 -44.59 0.82 6.13
CA GLU A 310 -43.23 0.34 5.89
C GLU A 310 -43.01 0.07 4.38
N GLN A 311 -44.00 -0.45 3.69
CA GLN A 311 -43.94 -0.66 2.24
C GLN A 311 -43.90 0.68 1.48
N GLU A 312 -44.69 1.65 1.88
CA GLU A 312 -44.64 3.01 1.33
C GLU A 312 -43.26 3.66 1.53
N TRP A 313 -42.70 3.54 2.73
CA TRP A 313 -41.36 4.04 3.02
C TRP A 313 -40.28 3.38 2.15
N ILE A 314 -40.33 2.05 1.98
CA ILE A 314 -39.41 1.31 1.12
C ILE A 314 -39.52 1.78 -0.33
N THR A 315 -40.72 1.97 -0.82
CA THR A 315 -41.02 2.44 -2.20
C THR A 315 -40.45 3.84 -2.41
N LEU A 316 -40.80 4.79 -1.56
CA LEU A 316 -40.32 6.17 -1.60
C LEU A 316 -38.76 6.24 -1.54
N LYS A 317 -38.18 5.50 -0.61
CA LYS A 317 -36.74 5.41 -0.45
C LYS A 317 -36.03 4.87 -1.71
N ASN A 318 -36.59 3.85 -2.37
CA ASN A 318 -36.02 3.27 -3.56
C ASN A 318 -36.12 4.23 -4.75
N ILE A 319 -37.25 4.90 -4.96
CA ILE A 319 -37.43 5.90 -6.00
C ILE A 319 -36.43 7.05 -5.86
N ILE A 320 -36.30 7.62 -4.67
CA ILE A 320 -35.33 8.71 -4.40
C ILE A 320 -33.90 8.22 -4.65
N LYS A 321 -33.58 7.01 -4.20
CA LYS A 321 -32.25 6.46 -4.33
C LYS A 321 -31.87 6.20 -5.78
N GLU A 322 -32.72 5.55 -6.56
CA GLU A 322 -32.50 5.24 -7.98
C GLU A 322 -32.39 6.52 -8.82
N THR A 323 -33.29 7.48 -8.61
CA THR A 323 -33.24 8.78 -9.28
C THR A 323 -31.95 9.53 -8.95
N ALA A 324 -31.51 9.51 -7.68
CA ALA A 324 -30.27 10.14 -7.28
C ALA A 324 -29.02 9.40 -7.84
N GLU A 325 -29.02 8.07 -7.90
CA GLU A 325 -27.92 7.30 -8.51
C GLU A 325 -27.75 7.64 -10.00
N ASN A 326 -28.86 7.78 -10.73
CA ASN A 326 -28.86 7.99 -12.18
C ASN A 326 -28.51 9.44 -12.56
N ILE A 327 -29.01 10.45 -11.84
CA ILE A 327 -28.91 11.86 -12.25
C ILE A 327 -27.80 12.59 -11.46
N VAL A 328 -27.79 12.43 -10.15
CA VAL A 328 -26.84 13.10 -9.27
C VAL A 328 -25.49 12.36 -9.26
N GLY A 329 -25.54 11.04 -9.40
CA GLY A 329 -24.37 10.18 -9.35
C GLY A 329 -23.78 10.03 -7.94
N CYS A 330 -22.86 9.10 -7.78
CA CYS A 330 -22.17 8.88 -6.52
C CYS A 330 -20.91 9.72 -6.44
N SER A 331 -20.68 10.36 -5.29
CA SER A 331 -19.42 11.03 -4.98
C SER A 331 -18.29 10.00 -4.98
N ALA A 332 -17.50 9.97 -6.04
CA ALA A 332 -16.17 9.38 -5.96
C ALA A 332 -15.36 10.27 -5.00
N ARG A 333 -14.74 9.70 -3.98
CA ARG A 333 -13.74 10.41 -3.18
C ARG A 333 -12.56 10.71 -4.10
N LYS A 334 -12.64 11.80 -4.86
CA LYS A 334 -11.51 12.35 -5.60
C LYS A 334 -10.52 12.89 -4.55
N ARG A 335 -9.48 12.15 -4.29
CA ARG A 335 -8.20 12.71 -3.92
C ARG A 335 -7.47 12.92 -5.24
N SER A 336 -7.76 14.00 -5.92
CA SER A 336 -6.98 14.38 -7.08
C SER A 336 -5.63 14.88 -6.59
N ASP A 337 -4.62 14.14 -6.95
CA ASP A 337 -3.22 14.49 -6.83
C ASP A 337 -2.74 14.87 -8.24
N TRP A 338 -1.73 15.71 -8.34
CA TRP A 338 -1.12 16.12 -9.60
C TRP A 338 -0.77 14.93 -10.52
N PHE A 339 -0.40 13.79 -9.93
CA PHE A 339 -0.06 12.57 -10.65
C PHE A 339 -1.31 11.87 -11.23
N ASP A 340 -2.40 11.85 -10.47
CA ASP A 340 -3.67 11.27 -10.92
C ASP A 340 -4.37 12.13 -11.98
N ASP A 341 -4.30 13.46 -11.85
CA ASP A 341 -4.94 14.39 -12.79
C ASP A 341 -4.27 14.34 -14.17
N ASN A 342 -2.95 14.15 -14.22
CA ASN A 342 -2.17 14.10 -15.46
C ASN A 342 -1.78 12.67 -15.87
N HIS A 343 -2.53 11.67 -15.42
CA HIS A 343 -2.19 10.26 -15.61
C HIS A 343 -1.92 9.88 -17.06
N GLY A 344 -2.71 10.36 -18.01
CA GLY A 344 -2.56 10.00 -19.44
C GLY A 344 -1.20 10.38 -20.02
N GLU A 345 -0.78 11.63 -19.79
CA GLU A 345 0.52 12.14 -20.22
C GLU A 345 1.66 11.40 -19.50
N ILE A 346 1.58 11.31 -18.18
CA ILE A 346 2.61 10.65 -17.35
C ILE A 346 2.76 9.18 -17.74
N GLN A 347 1.65 8.48 -17.99
CA GLN A 347 1.68 7.06 -18.36
C GLN A 347 2.35 6.83 -19.71
N ALA A 348 2.13 7.70 -20.69
CA ALA A 348 2.79 7.61 -22.00
C ALA A 348 4.31 7.74 -21.87
N ILE A 349 4.78 8.71 -21.08
CA ILE A 349 6.19 8.96 -20.82
C ILE A 349 6.83 7.76 -20.08
N ILE A 350 6.15 7.22 -19.08
CA ILE A 350 6.61 6.05 -18.29
C ILE A 350 6.67 4.81 -19.19
N ASN A 351 5.67 4.60 -20.06
CA ASN A 351 5.66 3.47 -20.98
C ASN A 351 6.84 3.52 -21.95
N ALA A 352 7.13 4.67 -22.54
CA ALA A 352 8.29 4.84 -23.44
C ALA A 352 9.61 4.50 -22.73
N LYS A 353 9.83 5.00 -21.52
CA LYS A 353 11.00 4.64 -20.69
C LYS A 353 11.07 3.14 -20.41
N ARG A 354 9.93 2.53 -20.05
CA ARG A 354 9.85 1.08 -19.76
C ARG A 354 10.22 0.25 -20.99
N ASP A 355 9.68 0.59 -22.15
CA ASP A 355 9.94 -0.17 -23.39
C ASP A 355 11.42 -0.10 -23.80
N ALA A 356 12.07 1.06 -23.62
CA ALA A 356 13.51 1.19 -23.80
C ALA A 356 14.31 0.35 -22.78
N TYR A 357 13.86 0.31 -21.51
CA TYR A 357 14.47 -0.55 -20.49
C TYR A 357 14.35 -2.03 -20.85
N LEU A 358 13.18 -2.47 -21.31
CA LEU A 358 12.96 -3.86 -21.74
C LEU A 358 13.83 -4.23 -22.96
N SER A 359 14.02 -3.31 -23.91
CA SER A 359 14.91 -3.51 -25.03
C SER A 359 16.38 -3.66 -24.60
N LEU A 360 16.83 -2.82 -23.66
CA LEU A 360 18.16 -2.95 -23.04
C LEU A 360 18.30 -4.24 -22.25
N ALA A 361 17.26 -4.67 -21.50
CA ALA A 361 17.30 -5.91 -20.73
C ALA A 361 17.40 -7.18 -21.59
N GLN A 362 16.97 -7.12 -22.87
CA GLN A 362 17.15 -8.20 -23.83
C GLN A 362 18.60 -8.32 -24.31
N ASP A 363 19.28 -7.18 -24.48
CA ASP A 363 20.67 -7.09 -24.91
C ASP A 363 21.42 -6.04 -24.09
N PRO A 364 21.92 -6.41 -22.89
CA PRO A 364 22.59 -5.48 -21.98
C PRO A 364 23.94 -4.96 -22.46
N SER A 365 24.54 -5.60 -23.48
CA SER A 365 25.84 -5.23 -24.06
C SER A 365 25.73 -4.13 -25.12
N CYS A 366 24.56 -3.90 -25.68
CA CYS A 366 24.33 -2.92 -26.73
C CYS A 366 24.43 -1.48 -26.18
N ALA A 367 25.45 -0.76 -26.66
CA ALA A 367 25.70 0.63 -26.26
C ALA A 367 24.59 1.58 -26.71
N GLU A 368 24.03 1.38 -27.91
CA GLU A 368 22.94 2.19 -28.46
C GLU A 368 21.67 2.07 -27.63
N LYS A 369 21.25 0.84 -27.26
CA LYS A 369 20.07 0.61 -26.39
C LYS A 369 20.27 1.23 -25.02
N LYS A 370 21.50 1.18 -24.50
CA LYS A 370 21.84 1.80 -23.22
C LYS A 370 21.76 3.32 -23.29
N ALA A 371 22.29 3.93 -24.36
CA ALA A 371 22.20 5.38 -24.58
C ALA A 371 20.73 5.83 -24.70
N HIS A 372 19.95 5.15 -25.53
CA HIS A 372 18.53 5.43 -25.72
C HIS A 372 17.71 5.31 -24.41
N PHE A 373 17.97 4.28 -23.62
CA PHE A 373 17.33 4.15 -22.30
C PHE A 373 17.70 5.29 -21.34
N LEU A 374 18.98 5.70 -21.31
CA LEU A 374 19.43 6.79 -20.45
C LEU A 374 18.82 8.13 -20.87
N GLU A 375 18.71 8.39 -22.16
CA GLU A 375 18.05 9.56 -22.72
C GLU A 375 16.55 9.60 -22.29
N LEU A 376 15.80 8.53 -22.55
CA LEU A 376 14.39 8.47 -22.18
C LEU A 376 14.17 8.52 -20.66
N LYS A 377 15.08 7.98 -19.88
CA LYS A 377 15.08 8.07 -18.42
C LYS A 377 15.23 9.51 -17.94
N GLN A 378 16.13 10.28 -18.54
CA GLN A 378 16.35 11.69 -18.23
C GLN A 378 15.16 12.54 -18.71
N LYS A 379 14.68 12.30 -19.93
CA LYS A 379 13.50 12.95 -20.50
C LYS A 379 12.26 12.72 -19.63
N CYS A 380 12.02 11.50 -19.20
CA CYS A 380 10.92 11.15 -18.29
C CYS A 380 10.93 12.02 -17.02
N GLN A 381 12.08 12.18 -16.38
CA GLN A 381 12.19 13.00 -15.18
C GLN A 381 11.93 14.48 -15.44
N SER A 382 12.45 15.05 -16.52
CA SER A 382 12.25 16.45 -16.86
C SER A 382 10.79 16.73 -17.20
N GLU A 383 10.14 15.92 -18.02
CA GLU A 383 8.75 16.10 -18.43
C GLU A 383 7.79 15.96 -17.27
N ILE A 384 7.94 14.94 -16.43
CA ILE A 384 7.10 14.76 -15.24
C ILE A 384 7.28 15.93 -14.25
N ARG A 385 8.49 16.51 -14.14
CA ARG A 385 8.72 17.70 -13.32
C ARG A 385 7.98 18.91 -13.88
N VAL A 386 7.99 19.11 -15.19
CA VAL A 386 7.25 20.18 -15.85
C VAL A 386 5.75 20.04 -15.59
N ILE A 387 5.19 18.82 -15.78
CA ILE A 387 3.78 18.54 -15.52
C ILE A 387 3.43 18.86 -14.05
N LYS A 388 4.27 18.40 -13.10
CA LYS A 388 4.09 18.67 -11.67
C LYS A 388 4.08 20.16 -11.36
N ASN A 389 5.05 20.90 -11.89
CA ASN A 389 5.16 22.35 -11.65
C ASN A 389 3.98 23.11 -12.26
N LYS A 390 3.56 22.76 -13.48
CA LYS A 390 2.39 23.36 -14.13
C LYS A 390 1.12 23.15 -13.31
N TRP A 391 0.90 21.95 -12.77
CA TRP A 391 -0.24 21.65 -11.91
C TRP A 391 -0.22 22.48 -10.62
N TRP A 392 0.96 22.61 -9.97
CA TRP A 392 1.10 23.42 -8.77
C TRP A 392 0.86 24.90 -9.04
N GLN A 393 1.35 25.42 -10.16
CA GLN A 393 1.08 26.81 -10.58
C GLN A 393 -0.41 27.05 -10.81
N GLN A 394 -1.09 26.13 -11.50
CA GLN A 394 -2.54 26.21 -11.69
C GLN A 394 -3.29 26.21 -10.36
N LYS A 395 -2.95 25.33 -9.43
CA LYS A 395 -3.56 25.29 -8.11
C LYS A 395 -3.29 26.54 -7.27
N ALA A 396 -2.10 27.09 -7.35
CA ALA A 396 -1.78 28.35 -6.70
C ALA A 396 -2.63 29.50 -7.24
N THR A 397 -2.79 29.60 -8.58
CA THR A 397 -3.64 30.60 -9.23
C THR A 397 -5.11 30.43 -8.84
N GLU A 398 -5.64 29.18 -8.82
CA GLU A 398 -7.01 28.91 -8.35
C GLU A 398 -7.24 29.39 -6.91
N LEU A 399 -6.29 29.11 -6.01
CA LEU A 399 -6.38 29.55 -4.61
C LEU A 399 -6.27 31.08 -4.48
N GLN A 400 -5.39 31.71 -5.27
CA GLN A 400 -5.27 33.15 -5.29
C GLN A 400 -6.57 33.82 -5.74
N ASN A 401 -7.18 33.35 -6.82
CA ASN A 401 -8.46 33.86 -7.32
C ASN A 401 -9.59 33.70 -6.28
N LEU A 402 -9.61 32.60 -5.51
CA LEU A 402 -10.57 32.41 -4.42
C LEU A 402 -10.33 33.39 -3.26
N SER A 403 -9.06 33.66 -2.97
CA SER A 403 -8.66 34.67 -1.95
C SER A 403 -9.08 36.06 -2.36
N ASP A 404 -8.79 36.47 -3.61
CA ASP A 404 -9.10 37.79 -4.16
C ASP A 404 -10.62 38.04 -4.25
N ALA A 405 -11.37 36.99 -4.57
CA ALA A 405 -12.83 36.99 -4.54
C ALA A 405 -13.41 36.96 -3.11
N ARG A 406 -12.59 37.00 -2.06
CA ARG A 406 -12.98 36.83 -0.64
C ARG A 406 -13.79 35.58 -0.34
N ASN A 407 -13.68 34.57 -1.17
CA ASN A 407 -14.32 33.28 -0.96
C ASN A 407 -13.50 32.39 0.01
N LEU A 408 -13.48 32.76 1.29
CA LEU A 408 -12.72 32.08 2.34
C LEU A 408 -13.09 30.62 2.45
N ARG A 409 -14.39 30.27 2.26
CA ARG A 409 -14.84 28.87 2.31
C ARG A 409 -14.21 28.04 1.18
N GLY A 410 -14.20 28.56 -0.05
CA GLY A 410 -13.57 27.91 -1.20
C GLY A 410 -12.05 27.80 -1.02
N PHE A 411 -11.41 28.88 -0.56
CA PHE A 411 -9.98 28.93 -0.29
C PHE A 411 -9.54 27.83 0.73
N TYR A 412 -10.19 27.77 1.90
CA TYR A 412 -9.85 26.73 2.89
C TYR A 412 -10.24 25.32 2.43
N ALA A 413 -11.27 25.16 1.61
CA ALA A 413 -11.61 23.88 1.01
C ALA A 413 -10.51 23.42 0.03
N GLY A 414 -9.99 24.31 -0.82
CA GLY A 414 -8.89 24.02 -1.72
C GLY A 414 -7.58 23.69 -0.99
N ILE A 415 -7.24 24.45 0.07
CA ILE A 415 -6.09 24.10 0.93
C ILE A 415 -6.27 22.71 1.55
N LYS A 416 -7.47 22.37 2.04
CA LYS A 416 -7.75 21.06 2.62
C LYS A 416 -7.66 19.94 1.58
N GLU A 417 -8.00 20.22 0.35
CA GLU A 417 -7.86 19.29 -0.77
C GLU A 417 -6.37 18.98 -1.04
N LEU A 418 -5.52 20.00 -1.09
CA LEU A 418 -4.08 19.88 -1.33
C LEU A 418 -3.33 19.13 -0.22
N TYR A 419 -3.60 19.49 1.04
CA TYR A 419 -2.92 18.87 2.19
C TYR A 419 -3.58 17.59 2.68
N GLY A 420 -4.77 17.27 2.18
CA GLY A 420 -5.59 16.17 2.63
C GLY A 420 -6.18 16.36 4.04
N PRO A 421 -7.07 15.49 4.48
CA PRO A 421 -7.49 15.49 5.87
C PRO A 421 -6.28 15.17 6.75
N ILE A 422 -6.10 15.95 7.82
CA ILE A 422 -5.14 15.63 8.87
C ILE A 422 -5.52 14.22 9.36
N ARG A 423 -4.72 13.22 8.99
CA ARG A 423 -4.91 11.87 9.51
C ARG A 423 -4.50 11.91 10.98
N SER A 424 -5.46 11.92 11.87
CA SER A 424 -5.22 11.35 13.18
C SER A 424 -5.11 9.85 12.92
N SER A 425 -3.94 9.28 13.12
CA SER A 425 -3.79 7.84 13.29
C SER A 425 -4.55 7.48 14.57
N SER A 426 -5.82 7.18 14.48
CA SER A 426 -6.50 6.41 15.50
C SER A 426 -6.03 4.95 15.31
N GLY A 427 -4.79 4.67 15.69
CA GLY A 427 -4.41 3.32 16.04
C GLY A 427 -5.33 2.86 17.18
N ALA A 428 -5.64 1.58 17.21
CA ALA A 428 -6.33 0.98 18.34
C ALA A 428 -5.65 1.47 19.65
N LEU A 429 -6.43 1.95 20.61
CA LEU A 429 -5.91 2.38 21.90
C LEU A 429 -5.19 1.18 22.55
N LYS A 430 -3.89 1.33 22.78
CA LYS A 430 -3.06 0.34 23.45
C LYS A 430 -3.01 0.67 24.93
N ALA A 431 -3.13 -0.34 25.78
CA ALA A 431 -2.85 -0.23 27.20
C ALA A 431 -1.35 0.04 27.45
N ALA A 432 -0.97 0.42 28.65
CA ALA A 432 0.43 0.68 29.01
C ALA A 432 1.35 -0.56 28.83
N ASP A 433 0.76 -1.76 28.78
CA ASP A 433 1.39 -3.04 28.52
C ASP A 433 1.43 -3.43 27.02
N ASN A 434 1.05 -2.51 26.12
CA ASN A 434 0.91 -2.74 24.66
C ASN A 434 -0.23 -3.69 24.24
N SER A 435 -1.10 -4.15 25.14
CA SER A 435 -2.31 -4.90 24.80
C SER A 435 -3.39 -3.99 24.20
N THR A 436 -4.22 -4.52 23.29
CA THR A 436 -5.33 -3.78 22.68
C THR A 436 -6.54 -3.77 23.60
N ILE A 437 -6.90 -2.61 24.14
CA ILE A 437 -8.01 -2.44 25.11
C ILE A 437 -9.41 -2.56 24.49
N LEU A 438 -9.60 -2.67 23.18
CA LEU A 438 -10.88 -2.36 22.53
C LEU A 438 -11.71 -3.55 22.06
N THR A 439 -11.34 -4.80 22.32
CA THR A 439 -12.12 -5.96 21.86
C THR A 439 -13.04 -6.58 22.91
N GLU A 440 -12.69 -6.50 24.17
CA GLU A 440 -13.47 -7.17 25.22
C GLU A 440 -14.60 -6.31 25.82
N THR A 441 -14.34 -5.01 25.99
CA THR A 441 -15.33 -4.09 26.63
C THR A 441 -16.54 -3.77 25.74
N LEU A 442 -16.47 -3.97 24.43
CA LEU A 442 -17.61 -3.75 23.52
C LEU A 442 -18.54 -4.96 23.42
N GLN A 443 -18.08 -6.16 23.77
CA GLN A 443 -18.95 -7.35 23.84
C GLN A 443 -19.81 -7.35 25.13
N GLU A 444 -19.28 -6.86 26.24
CA GLU A 444 -20.04 -6.75 27.48
C GLU A 444 -21.10 -5.63 27.50
N ILE A 445 -20.95 -4.58 26.66
CA ILE A 445 -21.91 -3.46 26.56
C ILE A 445 -23.13 -3.79 25.68
N GLY A 446 -23.07 -4.90 24.91
CA GLY A 446 -24.13 -5.31 23.97
C GLY A 446 -25.40 -5.88 24.61
N GLU A 447 -25.43 -6.16 25.90
CA GLU A 447 -26.55 -6.84 26.57
C GLU A 447 -27.49 -5.95 27.41
N GLU A 448 -27.22 -4.63 27.57
CA GLU A 448 -28.12 -3.73 28.28
C GLU A 448 -29.01 -2.88 27.36
N ASN A 449 -30.31 -3.14 27.39
CA ASN A 449 -31.40 -2.53 26.64
C ASN A 449 -31.64 -1.04 26.96
N SER A 450 -30.70 -0.15 26.67
CA SER A 450 -30.95 1.30 26.55
C SER A 450 -29.74 1.99 25.87
N PHE A 451 -29.68 1.88 24.54
CA PHE A 451 -28.59 2.41 23.69
C PHE A 451 -28.23 3.88 23.99
N GLY A 452 -29.20 4.74 24.34
CA GLY A 452 -28.94 6.15 24.65
C GLY A 452 -28.19 6.39 25.95
N LYS A 453 -28.52 5.64 27.00
CA LYS A 453 -27.89 5.75 28.34
C LYS A 453 -26.51 5.09 28.34
N ALA A 454 -26.37 3.94 27.67
CA ALA A 454 -25.09 3.24 27.48
C ALA A 454 -24.11 4.10 26.68
N TRP A 455 -24.53 4.74 25.59
CA TRP A 455 -23.70 5.64 24.79
C TRP A 455 -23.22 6.87 25.56
N ALA A 456 -24.08 7.53 26.33
CA ALA A 456 -23.72 8.68 27.18
C ALA A 456 -22.69 8.28 28.25
N ARG A 457 -22.83 7.12 28.85
CA ARG A 457 -21.92 6.57 29.88
C ARG A 457 -20.56 6.19 29.24
N THR A 458 -20.58 5.53 28.08
CA THR A 458 -19.38 5.16 27.32
C THR A 458 -18.62 6.40 26.84
N LYS A 459 -19.31 7.42 26.34
CA LYS A 459 -18.72 8.71 25.95
C LYS A 459 -18.03 9.41 27.13
N THR A 460 -18.63 9.38 28.29
CA THR A 460 -18.07 9.98 29.53
C THR A 460 -16.85 9.21 30.00
N LEU A 461 -16.90 7.88 30.01
CA LEU A 461 -15.77 7.00 30.36
C LEU A 461 -14.61 7.11 29.39
N MET A 462 -14.88 7.11 28.08
CA MET A 462 -13.85 7.32 27.05
C MET A 462 -13.21 8.70 27.17
N THR A 463 -14.00 9.75 27.43
CA THR A 463 -13.47 11.10 27.61
C THR A 463 -12.63 11.21 28.89
N TYR A 464 -13.03 10.54 29.95
CA TYR A 464 -12.29 10.47 31.22
C TYR A 464 -10.99 9.67 31.08
N ALA A 465 -11.05 8.49 30.48
CA ALA A 465 -9.88 7.65 30.21
C ALA A 465 -8.88 8.36 29.28
N ALA A 466 -9.36 9.00 28.20
CA ALA A 466 -8.52 9.77 27.31
C ALA A 466 -7.88 10.98 27.99
N LYS A 467 -8.58 11.67 28.90
CA LYS A 467 -8.00 12.78 29.68
C LYS A 467 -6.95 12.29 30.68
N LYS A 468 -7.15 11.11 31.27
CA LYS A 468 -6.27 10.55 32.30
C LYS A 468 -5.01 9.90 31.73
N THR A 469 -5.12 9.23 30.59
CA THR A 469 -4.01 8.48 29.93
C THR A 469 -3.26 9.30 28.89
N LEU A 470 -3.96 10.14 28.10
CA LEU A 470 -3.34 10.88 26.98
C LEU A 470 -2.98 12.32 27.35
N GLY A 471 -3.44 12.82 28.50
CA GLY A 471 -3.26 14.20 28.89
C GLY A 471 -3.94 15.21 27.93
N LYS A 472 -3.91 16.49 28.27
CA LYS A 472 -4.34 17.54 27.33
C LYS A 472 -3.26 17.73 26.27
N LYS A 473 -3.56 17.45 25.00
CA LYS A 473 -2.69 17.77 23.86
C LYS A 473 -2.36 19.27 23.90
N LYS A 474 -1.11 19.61 24.22
CA LYS A 474 -0.66 21.02 24.09
C LYS A 474 -0.84 21.42 22.62
N LYS A 475 -1.64 22.45 22.36
CA LYS A 475 -1.76 23.06 21.04
C LYS A 475 -0.37 23.55 20.63
N LEU A 476 0.35 22.78 19.84
CA LEU A 476 1.53 23.26 19.13
C LEU A 476 1.09 24.40 18.23
N ARG A 477 1.59 25.62 18.49
CA ARG A 477 1.34 26.80 17.69
C ARG A 477 1.85 26.57 16.26
N LYS A 478 0.94 26.29 15.33
CA LYS A 478 1.20 26.07 13.90
C LYS A 478 1.67 27.32 13.13
N ARG A 479 2.01 28.44 13.82
CA ARG A 479 2.32 29.71 13.14
C ARG A 479 3.73 29.83 12.56
N LYS A 480 4.72 29.01 12.92
CA LYS A 480 6.09 29.17 12.42
C LYS A 480 6.39 28.56 11.04
N CYS A 481 5.73 27.47 10.66
CA CYS A 481 6.06 26.79 9.39
C CYS A 481 5.55 27.51 8.12
N PHE A 482 4.55 28.39 8.22
CA PHE A 482 3.98 29.06 7.06
C PHE A 482 4.81 30.26 6.60
N ASN A 483 5.42 31.01 7.56
CA ASN A 483 6.22 32.20 7.24
C ASN A 483 7.62 31.90 6.70
N GLU A 484 8.25 30.77 7.13
CA GLU A 484 9.62 30.46 6.71
C GLU A 484 9.74 29.95 5.27
N LYS A 485 8.70 29.22 4.77
CA LYS A 485 8.69 28.72 3.38
C LYS A 485 8.39 29.80 2.33
N TRP A 486 7.62 30.79 2.70
CA TRP A 486 7.32 31.94 1.80
C TRP A 486 8.47 32.97 1.76
N GLN A 487 9.19 33.14 2.86
CA GLN A 487 10.34 34.04 2.89
C GLN A 487 11.57 33.47 2.16
N SER A 488 11.71 32.13 2.06
CA SER A 488 12.80 31.51 1.29
C SER A 488 12.57 31.58 -0.22
N SER A 489 11.32 31.44 -0.70
CA SER A 489 11.03 31.56 -2.14
C SER A 489 11.09 33.01 -2.64
N GLY A 490 10.79 33.99 -1.78
CA GLY A 490 10.89 35.40 -2.13
C GLY A 490 12.31 36.00 -2.06
N LYS A 491 13.27 35.26 -1.46
CA LYS A 491 14.68 35.66 -1.44
C LYS A 491 15.50 35.16 -2.61
N GLU A 492 15.10 34.02 -3.22
CA GLU A 492 15.77 33.52 -4.42
C GLU A 492 15.47 34.32 -5.68
N GLU A 493 14.28 34.94 -5.80
CA GLU A 493 13.96 35.82 -6.93
C GLU A 493 14.66 37.19 -6.84
N ARG A 494 15.01 37.66 -5.62
CA ARG A 494 15.73 38.94 -5.47
C ARG A 494 17.24 38.88 -5.59
N SER A 495 17.83 37.69 -5.60
CA SER A 495 19.28 37.51 -5.78
C SER A 495 19.71 37.33 -7.25
N GLN A 496 18.76 37.13 -8.18
CA GLN A 496 19.07 37.06 -9.61
C GLN A 496 19.02 38.42 -10.31
N ASP A 497 18.33 39.41 -9.76
CA ASP A 497 18.29 40.76 -10.35
C ASP A 497 19.45 41.69 -9.92
N ALA A 498 20.35 41.24 -9.04
CA ALA A 498 21.46 42.03 -8.52
C ALA A 498 22.83 41.74 -9.17
N VAL A 499 22.87 40.92 -10.23
CA VAL A 499 24.13 40.59 -10.96
C VAL A 499 24.10 41.00 -12.43
N ALA A 500 23.14 41.85 -12.84
CA ALA A 500 23.07 42.37 -14.20
C ALA A 500 22.98 43.93 -14.18
N THR A 501 23.97 44.58 -13.54
CA THR A 501 24.43 45.97 -13.84
C THR A 501 25.89 46.08 -13.49
#